data_4c04bff8962f243adfc731e1959a927b
#
_entry.id   4c04bff8962f243adfc731e1959a927b
#
_cell.length_a   1.000
_cell.length_b   1.000
_cell.length_c   1.000
_cell.angle_alpha   90.00
_cell.angle_beta   90.00
_cell.angle_gamma   90.00
#
_symmetry.space_group_name_H-M   'P 1'
#
loop_
_entity.id
_entity.type
_entity.pdbx_description
1 polymer ?
#
loop_
_entity_poly.entity_id
_entity_poly.type
_entity_poly.pdbx_seq_one_letter_code
_entity_poly.pdbx_strand_id
1 'polypeptide(L)'
;MANQLCVTKSNAIKKLHQQGQSQREIAGALSVDRKTVRRHLQTQEPAEQFAADSKGTGAPTGSDDTAIPKSASSCEPFRQVIEAKLEQGLHAQRIFQDLQIEHDFQGKYWSVRRYVKKLRVEKPQAFRRIEVEPGWEAQVDFGTGSPIVGKDGRRRRTHVLRVVLSHSRKGYAEVVFRQTTDDFIATLENAFWHFGGVPKTVVIDNLRAAVKNPDWYDPELVPKLRAFEQHYGITILPTRPYTPRHKGKVERGVDYVQENALRGRTFATLLEQNDFLTHWEAMAL
;
A
#
# COMPACT_ATOMS: atom_id res chain seq x y z
N MET A 1 -14.65 27.67 -16.19
CA MET A 1 -13.81 28.04 -15.03
C MET A 1 -12.59 27.15 -15.04
N ALA A 2 -11.39 27.74 -15.14
CA ALA A 2 -10.15 26.97 -15.25
C ALA A 2 -9.90 26.22 -13.93
N ASN A 3 -9.70 24.89 -14.00
CA ASN A 3 -9.31 24.03 -12.90
C ASN A 3 -7.91 24.47 -12.39
N GLN A 4 -7.89 25.43 -11.45
CA GLN A 4 -6.68 25.82 -10.76
C GLN A 4 -6.40 24.76 -9.70
N LEU A 5 -5.22 24.10 -9.81
CA LEU A 5 -4.72 23.23 -8.74
C LEU A 5 -4.48 24.04 -7.48
N CYS A 6 -4.82 23.48 -6.32
CA CYS A 6 -4.52 24.10 -5.05
C CYS A 6 -3.01 24.30 -4.84
N VAL A 7 -2.66 25.26 -4.01
CA VAL A 7 -1.27 25.67 -3.72
C VAL A 7 -0.43 24.47 -3.24
N THR A 8 -1.00 23.61 -2.41
CA THR A 8 -0.31 22.42 -1.86
C THR A 8 0.09 21.42 -2.95
N LYS A 9 -0.81 21.12 -3.90
CA LYS A 9 -0.50 20.24 -5.03
C LYS A 9 0.49 20.87 -6.01
N SER A 10 0.38 22.18 -6.23
CA SER A 10 1.35 22.89 -7.04
C SER A 10 2.76 22.84 -6.44
N ASN A 11 2.88 23.02 -5.13
CA ASN A 11 4.15 22.89 -4.41
C ASN A 11 4.68 21.46 -4.42
N ALA A 12 3.80 20.46 -4.27
CA ALA A 12 4.18 19.04 -4.34
C ALA A 12 4.72 18.68 -5.74
N ILE A 13 4.11 19.17 -6.83
CA ILE A 13 4.62 18.98 -8.20
C ILE A 13 6.05 19.50 -8.33
N LYS A 14 6.31 20.72 -7.83
CA LYS A 14 7.65 21.33 -7.92
C LYS A 14 8.68 20.55 -7.09
N LYS A 15 8.33 20.18 -5.86
CA LYS A 15 9.21 19.45 -4.94
C LYS A 15 9.56 18.06 -5.46
N LEU A 16 8.59 17.31 -5.97
CA LEU A 16 8.82 15.99 -6.57
C LEU A 16 9.67 16.09 -7.85
N HIS A 17 9.48 17.14 -8.66
CA HIS A 17 10.30 17.40 -9.83
C HIS A 17 11.76 17.74 -9.44
N GLN A 18 11.98 18.56 -8.41
CA GLN A 18 13.31 18.86 -7.87
C GLN A 18 14.01 17.62 -7.30
N GLN A 19 13.24 16.65 -6.80
CA GLN A 19 13.72 15.34 -6.36
C GLN A 19 14.03 14.37 -7.53
N GLY A 20 13.91 14.82 -8.79
CA GLY A 20 14.25 14.06 -10.00
C GLY A 20 13.15 13.11 -10.49
N GLN A 21 11.90 13.24 -10.02
CA GLN A 21 10.79 12.44 -10.55
C GLN A 21 10.35 12.90 -11.92
N SER A 22 10.07 11.96 -12.82
CA SER A 22 9.51 12.26 -14.13
C SER A 22 8.08 12.79 -14.03
N GLN A 23 7.66 13.59 -15.01
CA GLN A 23 6.29 14.11 -15.07
C GLN A 23 5.21 13.02 -15.03
N ARG A 24 5.54 11.79 -15.49
CA ARG A 24 4.63 10.65 -15.49
C ARG A 24 4.47 10.08 -14.08
N GLU A 25 5.54 9.98 -13.32
CA GLU A 25 5.55 9.53 -11.93
C GLU A 25 4.84 10.54 -11.03
N ILE A 26 5.12 11.84 -11.20
CA ILE A 26 4.44 12.93 -10.48
C ILE A 26 2.92 12.91 -10.76
N ALA A 27 2.53 12.72 -12.02
CA ALA A 27 1.13 12.63 -12.41
C ALA A 27 0.44 11.44 -11.73
N GLY A 28 1.12 10.29 -11.66
CA GLY A 28 0.65 9.10 -10.97
C GLY A 28 0.54 9.30 -9.46
N ALA A 29 1.60 9.81 -8.83
CA ALA A 29 1.68 10.02 -7.37
C ALA A 29 0.60 11.00 -6.85
N LEU A 30 0.37 12.08 -7.59
CA LEU A 30 -0.59 13.13 -7.20
C LEU A 30 -2.00 12.90 -7.76
N SER A 31 -2.21 11.83 -8.54
CA SER A 31 -3.48 11.55 -9.25
C SER A 31 -3.99 12.77 -10.02
N VAL A 32 -3.11 13.41 -10.77
CA VAL A 32 -3.41 14.54 -11.66
C VAL A 32 -3.05 14.18 -13.09
N ASP A 33 -3.66 14.87 -14.06
CA ASP A 33 -3.34 14.65 -15.46
C ASP A 33 -1.89 15.12 -15.74
N ARG A 34 -1.15 14.36 -16.56
CA ARG A 34 0.24 14.70 -16.97
C ARG A 34 0.32 16.07 -17.62
N LYS A 35 -0.71 16.48 -18.38
CA LYS A 35 -0.81 17.79 -19.00
C LYS A 35 -0.85 18.91 -17.94
N THR A 36 -1.50 18.64 -16.81
CA THR A 36 -1.55 19.55 -15.68
C THR A 36 -0.18 19.68 -14.98
N VAL A 37 0.52 18.57 -14.76
CA VAL A 37 1.90 18.57 -14.23
C VAL A 37 2.81 19.40 -15.12
N ARG A 38 2.80 19.14 -16.44
CA ARG A 38 3.60 19.88 -17.43
C ARG A 38 3.30 21.38 -17.38
N ARG A 39 2.02 21.77 -17.34
CA ARG A 39 1.62 23.18 -17.27
C ARG A 39 2.19 23.86 -16.02
N HIS A 40 2.14 23.23 -14.86
CA HIS A 40 2.64 23.79 -13.60
C HIS A 40 4.17 23.87 -13.54
N LEU A 41 4.89 23.03 -14.26
CA LEU A 41 6.34 23.11 -14.37
C LEU A 41 6.78 24.17 -15.41
N GLN A 42 6.00 24.37 -16.49
CA GLN A 42 6.32 25.33 -17.54
C GLN A 42 6.03 26.80 -17.16
N THR A 43 5.23 27.04 -16.13
CA THR A 43 4.83 28.42 -15.74
C THR A 43 5.97 29.20 -15.08
N GLN A 44 7.20 28.69 -14.96
CA GLN A 44 8.33 29.34 -14.29
C GLN A 44 9.72 29.18 -14.96
N GLU A 45 9.82 28.87 -16.25
CA GLU A 45 11.14 28.94 -16.91
C GLU A 45 11.05 29.68 -18.24
N PRO A 46 11.99 30.63 -18.50
CA PRO A 46 12.28 31.12 -19.87
C PRO A 46 12.96 29.97 -20.64
N ALA A 47 12.64 29.90 -21.91
CA ALA A 47 13.01 28.84 -22.83
C ALA A 47 14.54 28.66 -22.95
N GLU A 48 14.97 27.38 -22.81
CA GLU A 48 16.11 26.89 -23.60
C GLU A 48 15.74 25.52 -24.20
N GLN A 49 15.96 25.50 -25.51
CA GLN A 49 15.65 24.41 -26.43
C GLN A 49 16.64 23.26 -26.25
N PHE A 50 16.17 22.01 -26.32
CA PHE A 50 16.87 20.98 -27.12
C PHE A 50 15.88 19.95 -27.64
N ALA A 51 16.06 19.62 -28.91
CA ALA A 51 15.24 18.75 -29.74
C ALA A 51 15.71 17.28 -29.74
N ALA A 52 14.79 16.40 -30.12
CA ALA A 52 14.95 15.12 -30.82
C ALA A 52 15.67 13.97 -30.06
N ASP A 53 15.18 12.76 -29.98
CA ASP A 53 14.89 11.85 -31.07
C ASP A 53 14.08 10.65 -30.59
N SER A 54 13.16 10.24 -31.42
CA SER A 54 12.40 9.02 -31.35
C SER A 54 13.19 7.84 -31.92
N LYS A 55 13.25 6.71 -31.24
CA LYS A 55 13.37 5.41 -31.90
C LYS A 55 12.63 4.34 -31.14
N GLY A 56 11.68 3.72 -31.83
CA GLY A 56 10.97 2.55 -31.39
C GLY A 56 11.82 1.29 -31.54
N THR A 57 11.55 0.32 -30.71
CA THR A 57 11.96 -1.06 -30.95
C THR A 57 10.79 -1.99 -30.59
N GLY A 58 10.38 -2.76 -31.59
CA GLY A 58 9.32 -3.72 -31.53
C GLY A 58 9.70 -4.94 -30.71
N ALA A 59 8.69 -5.57 -30.16
CA ALA A 59 8.78 -6.87 -29.50
C ALA A 59 8.89 -8.01 -30.52
N PRO A 60 9.66 -9.07 -30.24
CA PRO A 60 9.66 -10.24 -31.08
C PRO A 60 8.48 -11.15 -30.73
N THR A 61 7.68 -11.45 -31.72
CA THR A 61 6.73 -12.56 -31.77
C THR A 61 7.49 -13.84 -32.11
N GLY A 62 7.33 -14.85 -31.28
CA GLY A 62 7.77 -16.20 -31.54
C GLY A 62 6.70 -17.18 -31.09
N SER A 63 5.93 -17.65 -32.05
CA SER A 63 5.04 -18.79 -31.93
C SER A 63 5.82 -20.07 -32.10
N ASP A 64 5.57 -21.08 -31.27
CA ASP A 64 5.46 -22.46 -31.73
C ASP A 64 4.51 -23.25 -30.83
N ASP A 65 3.41 -23.65 -31.46
CA ASP A 65 2.39 -24.55 -30.95
C ASP A 65 2.84 -26.00 -31.13
N THR A 66 3.04 -26.69 -30.03
CA THR A 66 2.85 -28.13 -29.98
C THR A 66 1.92 -28.46 -28.82
N ALA A 67 0.65 -28.62 -29.17
CA ALA A 67 -0.43 -28.92 -28.25
C ALA A 67 -0.34 -30.36 -27.75
N ILE A 68 0.13 -30.55 -26.51
CA ILE A 68 -0.14 -31.78 -25.75
C ILE A 68 -1.59 -31.72 -25.26
N PRO A 69 -2.42 -32.75 -25.46
CA PRO A 69 -3.81 -32.73 -25.02
C PRO A 69 -3.88 -32.60 -23.51
N LYS A 70 -4.37 -31.46 -23.03
CA LYS A 70 -4.55 -31.20 -21.60
C LYS A 70 -5.66 -32.10 -21.09
N SER A 71 -5.33 -33.03 -20.17
CA SER A 71 -6.33 -33.80 -19.45
C SER A 71 -7.36 -32.85 -18.83
N ALA A 72 -8.64 -33.11 -19.07
CA ALA A 72 -9.72 -32.29 -18.55
C ALA A 72 -9.63 -32.20 -17.02
N SER A 73 -9.73 -31.01 -16.47
CA SER A 73 -9.69 -30.78 -15.02
C SER A 73 -10.88 -31.49 -14.36
N SER A 74 -10.67 -32.19 -13.25
CA SER A 74 -11.76 -32.77 -12.45
C SER A 74 -12.79 -31.71 -11.96
N CYS A 75 -12.44 -30.42 -12.05
CA CYS A 75 -13.33 -29.31 -11.68
C CYS A 75 -14.18 -28.81 -12.88
N GLU A 76 -13.92 -29.28 -14.10
CA GLU A 76 -14.63 -28.81 -15.29
C GLU A 76 -16.16 -29.05 -15.24
N PRO A 77 -16.65 -30.20 -14.77
CA PRO A 77 -18.10 -30.42 -14.63
C PRO A 77 -18.76 -29.44 -13.64
N PHE A 78 -18.00 -28.88 -12.73
CA PHE A 78 -18.49 -27.96 -11.67
C PHE A 78 -18.21 -26.50 -11.98
N ARG A 79 -17.83 -26.17 -13.22
CA ARG A 79 -17.45 -24.81 -13.65
C ARG A 79 -18.48 -23.76 -13.26
N GLN A 80 -19.74 -23.97 -13.60
CA GLN A 80 -20.81 -23.01 -13.33
C GLN A 80 -21.01 -22.77 -11.84
N VAL A 81 -20.95 -23.83 -11.04
CA VAL A 81 -21.07 -23.74 -9.56
C VAL A 81 -19.89 -22.96 -8.99
N ILE A 82 -18.67 -23.23 -9.47
CA ILE A 82 -17.44 -22.55 -9.01
C ILE A 82 -17.51 -21.07 -9.42
N GLU A 83 -17.94 -20.73 -10.62
CA GLU A 83 -18.09 -19.35 -11.08
C GLU A 83 -19.12 -18.58 -10.25
N ALA A 84 -20.30 -19.15 -10.00
CA ALA A 84 -21.33 -18.54 -9.16
C ALA A 84 -20.85 -18.28 -7.72
N LYS A 85 -20.12 -19.23 -7.15
CA LYS A 85 -19.54 -19.08 -5.80
C LYS A 85 -18.39 -18.05 -5.78
N LEU A 86 -17.64 -17.90 -6.86
CA LEU A 86 -16.64 -16.86 -7.03
C LEU A 86 -17.26 -15.46 -7.14
N GLU A 87 -18.40 -15.33 -7.83
CA GLU A 87 -19.15 -14.07 -7.93
C GLU A 87 -19.71 -13.64 -6.57
N GLN A 88 -20.03 -14.60 -5.69
CA GLN A 88 -20.38 -14.34 -4.29
C GLN A 88 -19.17 -13.96 -3.41
N GLY A 89 -17.96 -13.91 -3.98
CA GLY A 89 -16.73 -13.53 -3.26
C GLY A 89 -16.12 -14.64 -2.41
N LEU A 90 -16.56 -15.90 -2.56
CA LEU A 90 -16.07 -17.02 -1.76
C LEU A 90 -14.62 -17.39 -2.13
N HIS A 91 -13.86 -17.82 -1.12
CA HIS A 91 -12.48 -18.27 -1.32
C HIS A 91 -12.42 -19.73 -1.77
N ALA A 92 -11.33 -20.10 -2.46
CA ALA A 92 -11.14 -21.45 -2.99
C ALA A 92 -11.29 -22.57 -1.94
N GLN A 93 -10.93 -22.31 -0.67
CA GLN A 93 -11.12 -23.26 0.44
C GLN A 93 -12.61 -23.51 0.71
N ARG A 94 -13.39 -22.44 0.79
CA ARG A 94 -14.84 -22.56 1.00
C ARG A 94 -15.52 -23.23 -0.18
N ILE A 95 -15.16 -22.84 -1.42
CA ILE A 95 -15.67 -23.47 -2.62
C ILE A 95 -15.38 -24.97 -2.64
N PHE A 96 -14.17 -25.39 -2.24
CA PHE A 96 -13.80 -26.80 -2.13
C PHE A 96 -14.70 -27.56 -1.13
N GLN A 97 -14.91 -26.97 0.07
CA GLN A 97 -15.78 -27.57 1.09
C GLN A 97 -17.23 -27.72 0.61
N ASP A 98 -17.75 -26.67 -0.01
CA ASP A 98 -19.11 -26.68 -0.57
C ASP A 98 -19.26 -27.73 -1.70
N LEU A 99 -18.25 -27.85 -2.57
CA LEU A 99 -18.25 -28.88 -3.62
C LEU A 99 -18.25 -30.31 -3.06
N GLN A 100 -17.55 -30.53 -1.93
CA GLN A 100 -17.57 -31.84 -1.25
C GLN A 100 -18.93 -32.13 -0.63
N ILE A 101 -19.56 -31.14 0.01
CA ILE A 101 -20.81 -31.30 0.76
C ILE A 101 -22.02 -31.34 -0.19
N GLU A 102 -22.08 -30.43 -1.16
CA GLU A 102 -23.25 -30.22 -2.00
C GLU A 102 -23.23 -31.05 -3.29
N HIS A 103 -22.03 -31.42 -3.77
CA HIS A 103 -21.86 -32.05 -5.09
C HIS A 103 -20.99 -33.31 -5.10
N ASP A 104 -20.70 -33.87 -3.92
CA ASP A 104 -19.88 -35.11 -3.74
C ASP A 104 -18.56 -35.08 -4.53
N PHE A 105 -17.89 -33.94 -4.52
CA PHE A 105 -16.64 -33.74 -5.25
C PHE A 105 -15.48 -34.57 -4.66
N GLN A 106 -14.99 -35.52 -5.41
CA GLN A 106 -13.92 -36.45 -4.98
C GLN A 106 -12.50 -35.91 -5.26
N GLY A 107 -12.37 -34.72 -5.82
CA GLY A 107 -11.07 -34.13 -6.14
C GLY A 107 -10.37 -33.54 -4.89
N LYS A 108 -9.11 -33.16 -5.07
CA LYS A 108 -8.31 -32.54 -3.98
C LYS A 108 -8.46 -31.02 -4.00
N TYR A 109 -8.28 -30.41 -2.82
CA TYR A 109 -8.27 -28.93 -2.67
C TYR A 109 -7.40 -28.22 -3.71
N TRP A 110 -6.20 -28.75 -3.99
CA TRP A 110 -5.28 -28.16 -4.96
C TRP A 110 -5.81 -28.13 -6.39
N SER A 111 -6.70 -29.04 -6.77
CA SER A 111 -7.38 -29.03 -8.07
C SER A 111 -8.32 -27.83 -8.15
N VAL A 112 -9.16 -27.62 -7.13
CA VAL A 112 -10.06 -26.49 -7.04
C VAL A 112 -9.28 -25.17 -6.99
N ARG A 113 -8.22 -25.08 -6.18
CA ARG A 113 -7.40 -23.87 -6.08
C ARG A 113 -6.76 -23.50 -7.43
N ARG A 114 -6.22 -24.48 -8.17
CA ARG A 114 -5.67 -24.24 -9.51
C ARG A 114 -6.73 -23.81 -10.50
N TYR A 115 -7.91 -24.44 -10.45
CA TYR A 115 -9.02 -24.15 -11.34
C TYR A 115 -9.57 -22.73 -11.08
N VAL A 116 -9.80 -22.37 -9.82
CA VAL A 116 -10.16 -21.01 -9.41
C VAL A 116 -9.15 -19.97 -9.87
N LYS A 117 -7.84 -20.30 -9.74
CA LYS A 117 -6.78 -19.41 -10.24
C LYS A 117 -6.87 -19.22 -11.75
N LYS A 118 -7.16 -20.28 -12.53
CA LYS A 118 -7.34 -20.22 -13.99
C LYS A 118 -8.54 -19.33 -14.34
N LEU A 119 -9.71 -19.53 -13.71
CA LEU A 119 -10.91 -18.71 -13.95
C LEU A 119 -10.68 -17.22 -13.60
N ARG A 120 -9.91 -16.93 -12.54
CA ARG A 120 -9.55 -15.54 -12.20
C ARG A 120 -8.59 -14.89 -13.21
N VAL A 121 -7.78 -15.69 -13.91
CA VAL A 121 -6.90 -15.20 -14.98
C VAL A 121 -7.67 -14.93 -16.26
N GLU A 122 -8.72 -15.70 -16.54
CA GLU A 122 -9.62 -15.48 -17.70
C GLU A 122 -10.46 -14.18 -17.57
N LYS A 123 -10.63 -13.67 -16.33
CA LYS A 123 -11.20 -12.32 -16.07
C LYS A 123 -10.12 -11.47 -15.36
N PRO A 124 -9.04 -11.02 -16.02
CA PRO A 124 -8.02 -10.23 -15.36
C PRO A 124 -8.61 -8.89 -14.93
N GLN A 125 -8.81 -8.71 -13.65
CA GLN A 125 -8.85 -7.33 -13.13
C GLN A 125 -7.48 -6.73 -13.44
N ALA A 126 -7.45 -5.68 -14.25
CA ALA A 126 -6.24 -4.96 -14.60
C ALA A 126 -5.59 -4.41 -13.32
N PHE A 127 -4.73 -5.23 -12.72
CA PHE A 127 -4.00 -4.86 -11.51
C PHE A 127 -2.68 -4.21 -11.94
N ARG A 128 -2.71 -2.89 -12.01
CA ARG A 128 -1.50 -2.12 -12.28
C ARG A 128 -0.65 -2.10 -11.00
N ARG A 129 0.43 -2.87 -10.97
CA ARG A 129 1.46 -2.70 -9.95
C ARG A 129 2.13 -1.34 -10.19
N ILE A 130 1.99 -0.45 -9.22
CA ILE A 130 2.79 0.77 -9.17
C ILE A 130 4.12 0.35 -8.54
N GLU A 131 5.12 0.13 -9.36
CA GLU A 131 6.49 -0.06 -8.90
C GLU A 131 7.10 1.32 -8.64
N VAL A 132 7.83 1.44 -7.55
CA VAL A 132 8.50 2.66 -7.10
C VAL A 132 9.97 2.35 -6.92
N GLU A 133 10.82 3.31 -7.21
CA GLU A 133 12.26 3.17 -7.01
C GLU A 133 12.61 2.99 -5.52
N PRO A 134 13.76 2.35 -5.20
CA PRO A 134 14.23 2.22 -3.82
C PRO A 134 14.32 3.58 -3.13
N GLY A 135 13.83 3.66 -1.88
CA GLY A 135 13.87 4.89 -1.09
C GLY A 135 12.90 6.01 -1.52
N TRP A 136 12.05 5.78 -2.54
CA TRP A 136 11.12 6.81 -3.00
C TRP A 136 9.88 6.96 -2.15
N GLU A 137 9.28 5.87 -1.70
CA GLU A 137 7.98 5.92 -1.05
C GLU A 137 7.92 4.98 0.16
N ALA A 138 7.43 5.51 1.27
CA ALA A 138 6.91 4.72 2.38
C ALA A 138 5.40 4.94 2.52
N GLN A 139 4.68 3.90 2.89
CA GLN A 139 3.26 3.96 3.22
C GLN A 139 3.08 3.75 4.71
N VAL A 140 2.19 4.53 5.33
CA VAL A 140 1.97 4.54 6.77
C VAL A 140 0.51 4.36 7.09
N ASP A 141 0.21 3.50 8.06
CA ASP A 141 -1.14 3.29 8.56
C ASP A 141 -1.15 2.88 10.03
N PHE A 142 -2.29 3.16 10.70
CA PHE A 142 -2.55 2.70 12.05
C PHE A 142 -3.47 1.47 12.07
N GLY A 143 -3.14 0.55 12.97
CA GLY A 143 -4.01 -0.56 13.34
C GLY A 143 -4.27 -0.61 14.84
N THR A 144 -5.03 -1.60 15.27
CA THR A 144 -5.21 -1.90 16.68
C THR A 144 -4.04 -2.75 17.16
N GLY A 145 -3.37 -2.32 18.24
CA GLY A 145 -2.34 -3.09 18.92
C GLY A 145 -2.93 -4.09 19.94
N SER A 146 -2.07 -4.95 20.49
CA SER A 146 -2.46 -5.81 21.60
C SER A 146 -2.67 -5.00 22.88
N PRO A 147 -3.62 -5.35 23.72
CA PRO A 147 -3.85 -4.63 24.96
C PRO A 147 -2.69 -4.80 25.94
N ILE A 148 -2.34 -3.71 26.61
CA ILE A 148 -1.44 -3.74 27.76
C ILE A 148 -2.28 -4.05 29.00
N VAL A 149 -1.85 -5.07 29.76
CA VAL A 149 -2.48 -5.45 31.04
C VAL A 149 -1.54 -5.00 32.17
N GLY A 150 -1.93 -3.92 32.84
CA GLY A 150 -1.16 -3.42 33.97
C GLY A 150 -1.20 -4.35 35.20
N LYS A 151 -0.33 -4.08 36.18
CA LYS A 151 -0.32 -4.83 37.48
C LYS A 151 -1.64 -4.73 38.22
N ASP A 152 -2.46 -3.72 37.91
CA ASP A 152 -3.81 -3.50 38.43
C ASP A 152 -4.87 -4.33 37.69
N GLY A 153 -4.49 -5.19 36.76
CA GLY A 153 -5.39 -6.00 35.92
C GLY A 153 -6.18 -5.20 34.88
N ARG A 154 -5.99 -3.89 34.82
CA ARG A 154 -6.69 -3.03 33.84
C ARG A 154 -6.08 -3.20 32.47
N ARG A 155 -6.97 -3.36 31.48
CA ARG A 155 -6.60 -3.42 30.06
C ARG A 155 -6.58 -2.02 29.46
N ARG A 156 -5.45 -1.65 28.88
CA ARG A 156 -5.29 -0.39 28.14
C ARG A 156 -5.18 -0.70 26.66
N ARG A 157 -6.00 -0.03 25.85
CA ARG A 157 -5.95 -0.14 24.39
C ARG A 157 -4.68 0.50 23.88
N THR A 158 -4.10 -0.11 22.86
CA THR A 158 -2.95 0.42 22.13
C THR A 158 -3.24 0.49 20.63
N HIS A 159 -2.42 1.24 19.93
CA HIS A 159 -2.48 1.39 18.47
C HIS A 159 -1.12 1.04 17.90
N VAL A 160 -1.08 0.21 16.86
CA VAL A 160 0.15 -0.09 16.13
C VAL A 160 0.24 0.83 14.91
N LEU A 161 1.35 1.56 14.79
CA LEU A 161 1.71 2.26 13.56
C LEU A 161 2.56 1.32 12.72
N ARG A 162 2.19 1.14 11.47
CA ARG A 162 2.94 0.37 10.49
C ARG A 162 3.50 1.30 9.42
N VAL A 163 4.81 1.23 9.19
CA VAL A 163 5.50 1.90 8.09
C VAL A 163 6.06 0.84 7.16
N VAL A 164 5.78 0.92 5.86
CA VAL A 164 6.23 -0.05 4.85
C VAL A 164 6.88 0.68 3.69
N LEU A 165 8.13 0.34 3.39
CA LEU A 165 8.81 0.81 2.18
C LEU A 165 8.16 0.19 0.94
N SER A 166 7.70 1.02 0.01
CA SER A 166 6.90 0.55 -1.13
C SER A 166 7.67 -0.32 -2.12
N HIS A 167 8.99 -0.17 -2.22
CA HIS A 167 9.85 -0.98 -3.08
C HIS A 167 10.17 -2.34 -2.46
N SER A 168 10.92 -2.33 -1.36
CA SER A 168 11.47 -3.54 -0.72
C SER A 168 10.45 -4.33 0.10
N ARG A 169 9.34 -3.69 0.50
CA ARG A 169 8.36 -4.21 1.46
C ARG A 169 8.89 -4.32 2.88
N LYS A 170 10.12 -3.87 3.13
CA LYS A 170 10.65 -3.79 4.48
C LYS A 170 9.71 -2.94 5.33
N GLY A 171 9.36 -3.45 6.49
CA GLY A 171 8.40 -2.84 7.37
C GLY A 171 9.02 -2.43 8.70
N TYR A 172 8.35 -1.52 9.38
CA TYR A 172 8.57 -1.16 10.76
C TYR A 172 7.24 -1.07 11.48
N ALA A 173 7.15 -1.59 12.68
CA ALA A 173 5.94 -1.52 13.49
C ALA A 173 6.27 -1.04 14.90
N GLU A 174 5.54 -0.06 15.38
CA GLU A 174 5.65 0.47 16.74
C GLU A 174 4.27 0.69 17.33
N VAL A 175 4.13 0.44 18.63
CA VAL A 175 2.88 0.57 19.35
C VAL A 175 2.90 1.80 20.24
N VAL A 176 1.79 2.54 20.20
CA VAL A 176 1.56 3.73 21.00
C VAL A 176 0.24 3.65 21.74
N PHE A 177 0.09 4.40 22.85
CA PHE A 177 -1.20 4.48 23.56
C PHE A 177 -2.20 5.41 22.88
N ARG A 178 -1.73 6.43 22.17
CA ARG A 178 -2.57 7.45 21.54
C ARG A 178 -2.11 7.71 20.12
N GLN A 179 -3.02 8.13 19.28
CA GLN A 179 -2.73 8.54 17.92
C GLN A 179 -2.59 10.09 17.89
N THR A 180 -1.61 10.62 18.65
CA THR A 180 -1.30 12.05 18.63
C THR A 180 -0.32 12.39 17.51
N THR A 181 -0.25 13.67 17.13
CA THR A 181 0.74 14.15 16.15
C THR A 181 2.16 13.89 16.61
N ASP A 182 2.42 14.08 17.92
CA ASP A 182 3.75 13.88 18.50
C ASP A 182 4.16 12.40 18.50
N ASP A 183 3.25 11.49 18.89
CA ASP A 183 3.48 10.04 18.79
C ASP A 183 3.73 9.61 17.34
N PHE A 184 2.96 10.16 16.40
CA PHE A 184 3.11 9.87 14.98
C PHE A 184 4.47 10.30 14.43
N ILE A 185 4.94 11.52 14.77
CA ILE A 185 6.24 12.04 14.37
C ILE A 185 7.37 11.19 14.98
N ALA A 186 7.31 10.92 16.28
CA ALA A 186 8.32 10.11 16.96
C ALA A 186 8.43 8.70 16.34
N THR A 187 7.31 8.07 16.05
CA THR A 187 7.31 6.74 15.40
C THR A 187 7.85 6.79 13.97
N LEU A 188 7.59 7.86 13.21
CA LEU A 188 8.20 8.04 11.89
C LEU A 188 9.72 8.20 11.97
N GLU A 189 10.22 8.95 12.94
CA GLU A 189 11.67 9.10 13.17
C GLU A 189 12.30 7.75 13.51
N ASN A 190 11.70 6.98 14.41
CA ASN A 190 12.16 5.64 14.77
C ASN A 190 12.17 4.70 13.54
N ALA A 191 11.16 4.82 12.67
CA ALA A 191 11.12 4.06 11.42
C ALA A 191 12.26 4.46 10.48
N PHE A 192 12.60 5.74 10.36
CA PHE A 192 13.72 6.21 9.53
C PHE A 192 15.06 5.69 10.04
N TRP A 193 15.27 5.68 11.36
CA TRP A 193 16.44 5.05 11.99
C TRP A 193 16.51 3.55 11.71
N HIS A 194 15.37 2.84 11.85
CA HIS A 194 15.30 1.40 11.56
C HIS A 194 15.61 1.08 10.09
N PHE A 195 15.18 1.92 9.16
CA PHE A 195 15.47 1.73 7.74
C PHE A 195 16.89 2.13 7.33
N GLY A 196 17.57 2.91 8.16
CA GLY A 196 18.88 3.49 7.87
C GLY A 196 18.80 4.62 6.84
N GLY A 197 17.66 5.29 6.74
CA GLY A 197 17.47 6.39 5.80
C GLY A 197 16.03 6.90 5.75
N VAL A 198 15.84 8.02 5.04
CA VAL A 198 14.59 8.75 4.94
C VAL A 198 14.00 8.58 3.55
N PRO A 199 12.75 8.12 3.39
CA PRO A 199 12.10 8.02 2.09
C PRO A 199 11.79 9.42 1.54
N LYS A 200 11.79 9.59 0.22
CA LYS A 200 11.46 10.88 -0.40
C LYS A 200 10.00 11.27 -0.20
N THR A 201 9.11 10.28 -0.11
CA THR A 201 7.67 10.49 0.01
C THR A 201 7.10 9.57 1.08
N VAL A 202 6.25 10.11 1.94
CA VAL A 202 5.49 9.37 2.95
C VAL A 202 4.00 9.49 2.63
N VAL A 203 3.39 8.36 2.26
CA VAL A 203 1.95 8.29 1.97
C VAL A 203 1.22 7.91 3.26
N ILE A 204 0.30 8.76 3.67
CA ILE A 204 -0.50 8.59 4.90
C ILE A 204 -1.98 8.53 4.56
N ASP A 205 -2.77 7.88 5.42
CA ASP A 205 -4.22 8.05 5.37
C ASP A 205 -4.63 9.42 5.95
N ASN A 206 -5.91 9.78 5.81
CA ASN A 206 -6.48 10.99 6.42
C ASN A 206 -6.57 10.84 7.96
N LEU A 207 -5.43 10.63 8.59
CA LEU A 207 -5.30 10.53 10.04
C LEU A 207 -5.51 11.91 10.68
N ARG A 208 -6.37 11.98 11.67
CA ARG A 208 -6.58 13.23 12.46
C ARG A 208 -5.29 13.74 13.10
N ALA A 209 -4.34 12.85 13.37
CA ALA A 209 -3.01 13.19 13.88
C ALA A 209 -2.13 13.93 12.84
N ALA A 210 -2.44 13.79 11.56
CA ALA A 210 -1.62 14.31 10.47
C ALA A 210 -2.34 15.38 9.65
N VAL A 211 -3.67 15.31 9.54
CA VAL A 211 -4.49 16.16 8.70
C VAL A 211 -5.47 16.98 9.57
N LYS A 212 -5.38 18.30 9.48
CA LYS A 212 -6.25 19.23 10.23
C LYS A 212 -7.66 19.28 9.62
N ASN A 213 -7.73 19.42 8.30
CA ASN A 213 -8.96 19.44 7.53
C ASN A 213 -8.87 18.38 6.42
N PRO A 214 -9.61 17.28 6.53
CA PRO A 214 -9.69 16.27 5.48
C PRO A 214 -10.55 16.81 4.34
N ASP A 215 -9.97 17.61 3.45
CA ASP A 215 -10.64 18.03 2.22
C ASP A 215 -10.36 16.99 1.11
N TRP A 216 -11.38 16.76 0.27
CA TRP A 216 -11.29 15.86 -0.87
C TRP A 216 -10.24 16.33 -1.90
N TYR A 217 -10.01 17.63 -2.00
CA TYR A 217 -9.13 18.24 -2.99
C TYR A 217 -7.80 18.74 -2.42
N ASP A 218 -7.78 19.16 -1.16
CA ASP A 218 -6.61 19.79 -0.53
C ASP A 218 -6.54 19.53 0.99
N PRO A 219 -6.15 18.32 1.42
CA PRO A 219 -6.00 18.04 2.84
C PRO A 219 -4.86 18.87 3.43
N GLU A 220 -5.19 19.66 4.46
CA GLU A 220 -4.24 20.53 5.15
C GLU A 220 -3.50 19.74 6.24
N LEU A 221 -2.15 19.63 6.11
CA LEU A 221 -1.31 19.02 7.13
C LEU A 221 -1.24 19.88 8.39
N VAL A 222 -1.12 19.23 9.55
CA VAL A 222 -0.90 19.90 10.84
C VAL A 222 0.44 20.66 10.79
N PRO A 223 0.57 21.88 11.36
CA PRO A 223 1.80 22.67 11.29
C PRO A 223 3.06 21.94 11.74
N LYS A 224 3.00 21.13 12.82
CA LYS A 224 4.12 20.29 13.27
C LYS A 224 4.58 19.32 12.21
N LEU A 225 3.66 18.72 11.45
CA LEU A 225 4.00 17.76 10.41
C LEU A 225 4.59 18.46 9.17
N ARG A 226 4.18 19.70 8.89
CA ARG A 226 4.83 20.53 7.86
C ARG A 226 6.29 20.88 8.23
N ALA A 227 6.53 21.20 9.51
CA ALA A 227 7.89 21.44 10.00
C ALA A 227 8.75 20.17 9.90
N PHE A 228 8.20 19.02 10.24
CA PHE A 228 8.83 17.72 10.07
C PHE A 228 9.16 17.42 8.60
N GLU A 229 8.21 17.67 7.70
CA GLU A 229 8.38 17.55 6.25
C GLU A 229 9.54 18.40 5.73
N GLN A 230 9.65 19.63 6.21
CA GLN A 230 10.73 20.54 5.85
C GLN A 230 12.08 20.10 6.42
N HIS A 231 12.11 19.64 7.69
CA HIS A 231 13.32 19.20 8.37
C HIS A 231 13.98 18.02 7.65
N TYR A 232 13.20 17.00 7.31
CA TYR A 232 13.70 15.80 6.63
C TYR A 232 13.76 15.91 5.11
N GLY A 233 13.29 16.99 4.52
CA GLY A 233 13.25 17.17 3.07
C GLY A 233 12.32 16.20 2.34
N ILE A 234 11.32 15.63 3.04
CA ILE A 234 10.35 14.68 2.51
C ILE A 234 9.09 15.38 1.99
N THR A 235 8.26 14.62 1.27
CA THR A 235 6.91 15.04 0.89
C THR A 235 5.90 14.11 1.54
N ILE A 236 5.00 14.66 2.35
CA ILE A 236 3.91 13.89 2.97
C ILE A 236 2.66 14.01 2.10
N LEU A 237 2.13 12.87 1.66
CA LEU A 237 0.98 12.79 0.77
C LEU A 237 -0.19 12.09 1.48
N PRO A 238 -1.20 12.85 1.93
CA PRO A 238 -2.45 12.26 2.37
C PRO A 238 -3.16 11.55 1.20
N THR A 239 -3.65 10.32 1.42
CA THR A 239 -4.44 9.60 0.43
C THR A 239 -5.84 10.21 0.35
N ARG A 240 -6.43 10.11 -0.85
CA ARG A 240 -7.84 10.52 -1.02
C ARG A 240 -8.76 9.55 -0.27
N PRO A 241 -9.80 10.07 0.42
CA PRO A 241 -10.84 9.22 0.97
C PRO A 241 -11.42 8.29 -0.10
N TYR A 242 -11.74 7.06 0.25
CA TYR A 242 -12.39 6.07 -0.64
C TYR A 242 -11.60 5.64 -1.90
N THR A 243 -10.27 5.79 -1.95
CA THR A 243 -9.43 5.25 -3.02
C THR A 243 -8.52 4.12 -2.51
N PRO A 244 -9.04 2.90 -2.32
CA PRO A 244 -8.29 1.78 -1.72
C PRO A 244 -7.10 1.30 -2.57
N ARG A 245 -7.04 1.67 -3.86
CA ARG A 245 -6.00 1.21 -4.80
C ARG A 245 -4.58 1.69 -4.46
N HIS A 246 -4.45 2.80 -3.73
CA HIS A 246 -3.15 3.37 -3.37
C HIS A 246 -2.57 2.81 -2.07
N LYS A 247 -3.37 2.18 -1.22
CA LYS A 247 -3.04 1.81 0.14
C LYS A 247 -2.86 0.29 0.38
N GLY A 248 -3.11 -0.54 -0.62
CA GLY A 248 -3.13 -1.99 -0.47
C GLY A 248 -1.83 -2.65 0.01
N LYS A 249 -0.73 -1.89 0.09
CA LYS A 249 0.56 -2.37 0.58
C LYS A 249 0.64 -2.30 2.11
N VAL A 250 0.25 -1.16 2.68
CA VAL A 250 0.31 -0.94 4.13
C VAL A 250 -0.87 -1.57 4.86
N GLU A 251 -2.08 -1.59 4.28
CA GLU A 251 -3.23 -2.28 4.87
C GLU A 251 -2.92 -3.75 5.12
N ARG A 252 -2.37 -4.46 4.12
CA ARG A 252 -1.88 -5.84 4.30
C ARG A 252 -0.73 -5.93 5.29
N GLY A 253 0.09 -4.89 5.42
CA GLY A 253 1.16 -4.82 6.41
C GLY A 253 0.62 -4.70 7.83
N VAL A 254 -0.43 -3.90 8.05
CA VAL A 254 -1.12 -3.80 9.34
C VAL A 254 -1.79 -5.12 9.71
N ASP A 255 -2.58 -5.69 8.78
CA ASP A 255 -3.22 -7.00 8.97
C ASP A 255 -2.19 -8.08 9.29
N TYR A 256 -1.04 -8.08 8.59
CA TYR A 256 0.04 -9.04 8.81
C TYR A 256 0.62 -8.96 10.22
N VAL A 257 0.86 -7.76 10.74
CA VAL A 257 1.34 -7.55 12.12
C VAL A 257 0.26 -7.97 13.12
N GLN A 258 -0.97 -7.57 12.90
CA GLN A 258 -2.08 -7.90 13.80
C GLN A 258 -2.32 -9.41 13.89
N GLU A 259 -2.36 -10.10 12.76
CA GLU A 259 -2.69 -11.53 12.71
C GLU A 259 -1.53 -12.43 13.15
N ASN A 260 -0.27 -12.06 12.82
CA ASN A 260 0.88 -12.94 13.03
C ASN A 260 1.71 -12.57 14.27
N ALA A 261 1.79 -11.28 14.61
CA ALA A 261 2.58 -10.83 15.75
C ALA A 261 1.72 -10.59 17.00
N LEU A 262 0.55 -9.96 16.87
CA LEU A 262 -0.17 -9.41 18.01
C LEU A 262 -1.37 -10.24 18.46
N ARG A 263 -2.01 -10.97 17.58
CA ARG A 263 -3.24 -11.70 17.88
C ARG A 263 -3.05 -12.72 18.99
N GLY A 264 -3.95 -12.65 19.97
CA GLY A 264 -3.94 -13.56 21.13
C GLY A 264 -2.85 -13.28 22.16
N ARG A 265 -2.03 -12.25 21.98
CA ARG A 265 -0.99 -11.84 22.93
C ARG A 265 -1.46 -10.68 23.80
N THR A 266 -0.91 -10.61 25.00
CA THR A 266 -1.03 -9.50 25.94
C THR A 266 0.35 -9.17 26.48
N PHE A 267 0.59 -7.91 26.78
CA PHE A 267 1.89 -7.42 27.29
C PHE A 267 1.67 -6.65 28.58
N ALA A 268 2.68 -6.61 29.43
CA ALA A 268 2.63 -5.87 30.70
C ALA A 268 2.94 -4.38 30.48
N THR A 269 3.79 -4.07 29.50
CA THR A 269 4.23 -2.69 29.22
C THR A 269 4.26 -2.42 27.71
N LEU A 270 4.23 -1.12 27.36
CA LEU A 270 4.40 -0.67 25.97
C LEU A 270 5.81 -1.02 25.44
N LEU A 271 6.82 -0.88 26.31
CA LEU A 271 8.21 -1.22 25.98
C LEU A 271 8.34 -2.70 25.60
N GLU A 272 7.81 -3.59 26.42
CA GLU A 272 7.81 -5.04 26.16
C GLU A 272 7.16 -5.38 24.81
N GLN A 273 6.04 -4.70 24.47
CA GLN A 273 5.37 -4.91 23.19
C GLN A 273 6.21 -4.41 22.01
N ASN A 274 6.88 -3.27 22.15
CA ASN A 274 7.73 -2.72 21.10
C ASN A 274 9.02 -3.52 20.93
N ASP A 275 9.64 -3.98 22.01
CA ASP A 275 10.80 -4.89 21.97
C ASP A 275 10.44 -6.20 21.28
N PHE A 276 9.26 -6.76 21.59
CA PHE A 276 8.75 -7.95 20.91
C PHE A 276 8.58 -7.72 19.41
N LEU A 277 7.97 -6.60 19.00
CA LEU A 277 7.78 -6.28 17.57
C LEU A 277 9.12 -6.11 16.85
N THR A 278 10.09 -5.46 17.46
CA THR A 278 11.43 -5.28 16.90
C THR A 278 12.11 -6.63 16.63
N HIS A 279 12.06 -7.56 17.59
CA HIS A 279 12.62 -8.89 17.42
C HIS A 279 11.84 -9.71 16.37
N TRP A 280 10.51 -9.60 16.38
CA TRP A 280 9.66 -10.31 15.44
C TRP A 280 9.90 -9.86 13.99
N GLU A 281 10.03 -8.54 13.73
CA GLU A 281 10.37 -8.01 12.40
C GLU A 281 11.73 -8.52 11.92
N ALA A 282 12.72 -8.61 12.80
CA ALA A 282 14.05 -9.11 12.45
C ALA A 282 14.05 -10.61 12.06
N MET A 283 13.09 -11.40 12.58
CA MET A 283 12.94 -12.82 12.24
C MET A 283 12.06 -13.05 11.01
N ALA A 284 11.21 -12.08 10.65
CA ALA A 284 10.26 -12.20 9.55
C ALA A 284 10.83 -11.79 8.18
N LEU A 285 12.03 -11.24 8.18
CA LEU A 285 12.82 -10.91 6.98
C LEU A 285 13.67 -12.11 6.53
#